data_cc1c166b33483077af9b0beab14fde5a
#
_entry.id   cc1c166b33483077af9b0beab14fde5a
#
_cell.length_a   1.000
_cell.length_b   1.000
_cell.length_c   1.000
_cell.angle_alpha   90.00
_cell.angle_beta   90.00
_cell.angle_gamma   90.00
#
_symmetry.space_group_name_H-M   'P 1'
#
loop_
_entity.id
_entity.type
_entity.pdbx_description
1 polymer ?
#
loop_
_entity_poly.entity_id
_entity_poly.type
_entity_poly.pdbx_seq_one_letter_code
_entity_poly.pdbx_strand_id
1 'polypeptide(L)'
;MHFATLASGSSGNSVLVGEGDRNFLIDCGITAKRLLANLRMLNVSPSKIEGIIITHEHSDHIRGVGVLARKLKIPVYATAPLWQEIDPILGELDESQKIVIEDFARLAGLDIKLVPTSHDCRASYGLKVFGLKHTLGIA
;
A
#
# COMPACT_ATOMS: atom_id res chain seq x y z
N MET A 1 -7.55 -12.57 9.57
CA MET A 1 -7.12 -11.64 8.51
C MET A 1 -8.23 -11.50 7.48
N HIS A 2 -8.45 -10.29 7.02
CA HIS A 2 -9.39 -10.02 5.94
C HIS A 2 -8.71 -9.18 4.86
N PHE A 3 -9.23 -9.24 3.65
CA PHE A 3 -8.75 -8.39 2.56
C PHE A 3 -9.87 -8.10 1.57
N ALA A 4 -9.72 -7.02 0.82
CA ALA A 4 -10.64 -6.63 -0.23
C ALA A 4 -9.89 -5.94 -1.35
N THR A 5 -10.18 -6.31 -2.59
CA THR A 5 -9.66 -5.60 -3.75
C THR A 5 -10.51 -4.35 -3.96
N LEU A 6 -9.88 -3.18 -3.79
CA LEU A 6 -10.57 -1.89 -3.98
C LEU A 6 -10.55 -1.45 -5.44
N ALA A 7 -9.52 -1.87 -6.18
CA ALA A 7 -9.40 -1.62 -7.61
C ALA A 7 -8.40 -2.59 -8.20
N SER A 8 -8.58 -2.97 -9.47
CA SER A 8 -7.65 -3.84 -10.18
C SER A 8 -7.62 -3.51 -11.66
N GLY A 9 -6.49 -3.82 -12.32
CA GLY A 9 -6.31 -3.63 -13.74
C GLY A 9 -5.45 -2.42 -14.09
N SER A 10 -5.41 -2.09 -15.38
CA SER A 10 -4.56 -1.00 -15.90
C SER A 10 -5.04 0.39 -15.50
N SER A 11 -6.28 0.54 -15.07
CA SER A 11 -6.84 1.82 -14.62
C SER A 11 -6.56 2.11 -13.15
N GLY A 12 -6.02 1.16 -12.41
CA GLY A 12 -5.61 1.35 -11.03
C GLY A 12 -5.70 0.09 -10.19
N ASN A 13 -4.81 -0.03 -9.23
CA ASN A 13 -4.71 -1.18 -8.33
C ASN A 13 -4.68 -0.73 -6.87
N SER A 14 -5.44 -1.38 -6.01
CA SER A 14 -5.38 -1.16 -4.57
C SER A 14 -6.03 -2.33 -3.84
N VAL A 15 -5.38 -2.80 -2.78
CA VAL A 15 -5.89 -3.88 -1.95
C VAL A 15 -5.90 -3.43 -0.50
N LEU A 16 -7.02 -3.63 0.18
CA LEU A 16 -7.15 -3.42 1.62
C LEU A 16 -6.84 -4.73 2.32
N VAL A 17 -5.97 -4.67 3.32
CA VAL A 17 -5.64 -5.84 4.15
C VAL A 17 -5.75 -5.43 5.62
N GLY A 18 -6.27 -6.31 6.46
CA GLY A 18 -6.39 -6.00 7.86
C GLY A 18 -6.60 -7.19 8.76
N GLU A 19 -6.58 -6.89 10.05
CA GLU A 19 -6.86 -7.81 11.13
C GLU A 19 -7.68 -7.06 12.18
N GLY A 20 -8.84 -7.59 12.53
CA GLY A 20 -9.76 -6.87 13.40
C GLY A 20 -10.22 -5.58 12.75
N ASP A 21 -10.06 -4.46 13.43
CA ASP A 21 -10.39 -3.14 12.90
C ASP A 21 -9.17 -2.35 12.41
N ARG A 22 -8.01 -3.00 12.34
CA ARG A 22 -6.75 -2.39 11.88
C ARG A 22 -6.50 -2.76 10.43
N ASN A 23 -6.19 -1.80 9.59
CA ASN A 23 -6.03 -2.01 8.16
C ASN A 23 -4.83 -1.27 7.59
N PHE A 24 -4.35 -1.73 6.46
CA PHE A 24 -3.40 -1.00 5.62
C PHE A 24 -3.75 -1.22 4.15
N LEU A 25 -3.19 -0.39 3.29
CA LEU A 25 -3.38 -0.50 1.86
C LEU A 25 -2.11 -1.03 1.19
N ILE A 26 -2.30 -1.86 0.19
CA ILE A 26 -1.25 -2.23 -0.75
C ILE A 26 -1.55 -1.47 -2.03
N ASP A 27 -0.71 -0.50 -2.33
CA ASP A 27 -0.85 0.42 -3.45
C ASP A 27 -2.13 1.28 -3.39
N CYS A 28 -2.15 2.36 -4.13
CA CYS A 28 -3.33 3.16 -4.37
C CYS A 28 -3.20 3.79 -5.76
N GLY A 29 -3.56 2.99 -6.77
CA GLY A 29 -3.46 3.40 -8.17
C GLY A 29 -4.68 4.14 -8.69
N ILE A 30 -5.66 4.39 -7.83
CA ILE A 30 -6.82 5.22 -8.12
C ILE A 30 -6.72 6.53 -7.35
N THR A 31 -7.55 7.50 -7.69
CA THR A 31 -7.54 8.77 -6.97
C THR A 31 -7.92 8.57 -5.51
N ALA A 32 -7.42 9.44 -4.63
CA ALA A 32 -7.76 9.39 -3.21
C ALA A 32 -9.28 9.48 -3.01
N LYS A 33 -9.95 10.31 -3.82
CA LYS A 33 -11.41 10.46 -3.75
C LYS A 33 -12.12 9.13 -4.01
N ARG A 34 -11.71 8.40 -5.05
CA ARG A 34 -12.30 7.09 -5.38
C ARG A 34 -11.98 6.07 -4.30
N LEU A 35 -10.75 6.08 -3.79
CA LEU A 35 -10.37 5.15 -2.73
C LEU A 35 -11.24 5.35 -1.51
N LEU A 36 -11.41 6.61 -1.06
CA LEU A 36 -12.22 6.91 0.11
C LEU A 36 -13.67 6.53 -0.09
N ALA A 37 -14.21 6.70 -1.31
CA ALA A 37 -15.56 6.26 -1.64
C ALA A 37 -15.68 4.72 -1.54
N ASN A 38 -14.68 4.00 -2.03
CA ASN A 38 -14.68 2.52 -1.97
C ASN A 38 -14.58 2.02 -0.52
N LEU A 39 -13.79 2.68 0.33
CA LEU A 39 -13.73 2.36 1.76
C LEU A 39 -15.10 2.55 2.42
N ARG A 40 -15.78 3.63 2.07
CA ARG A 40 -17.11 3.92 2.63
C ARG A 40 -18.11 2.83 2.27
N MET A 41 -18.05 2.32 1.05
CA MET A 41 -18.91 1.21 0.61
C MET A 41 -18.64 -0.07 1.40
N LEU A 42 -17.43 -0.26 1.90
CA LEU A 42 -17.05 -1.40 2.73
C LEU A 42 -17.28 -1.13 4.23
N ASN A 43 -17.79 0.03 4.60
CA ASN A 43 -17.94 0.46 5.99
C ASN A 43 -16.61 0.48 6.75
N VAL A 44 -15.53 0.82 6.07
CA VAL A 44 -14.22 0.98 6.67
C VAL A 44 -13.93 2.46 6.85
N SER A 45 -13.71 2.89 8.09
CA SER A 45 -13.35 4.28 8.36
C SER A 45 -11.93 4.56 7.90
N PRO A 46 -11.68 5.71 7.24
CA PRO A 46 -10.32 6.11 6.87
C PRO A 46 -9.36 6.17 8.07
N SER A 47 -9.86 6.46 9.27
CA SER A 47 -9.06 6.49 10.49
C SER A 47 -8.50 5.12 10.89
N LYS A 48 -8.98 4.04 10.28
CA LYS A 48 -8.53 2.68 10.52
C LYS A 48 -7.46 2.21 9.53
N ILE A 49 -7.00 3.09 8.63
CA ILE A 49 -5.92 2.81 7.70
C ILE A 49 -4.62 3.29 8.32
N GLU A 50 -3.69 2.38 8.58
CA GLU A 50 -2.45 2.67 9.31
C GLU A 50 -1.28 3.04 8.40
N GLY A 51 -1.38 2.75 7.11
CA GLY A 51 -0.31 3.06 6.17
C GLY A 51 -0.59 2.49 4.79
N ILE A 52 0.30 2.83 3.86
CA ILE A 52 0.26 2.34 2.48
C ILE A 52 1.62 1.72 2.17
N ILE A 53 1.63 0.47 1.72
CA ILE A 53 2.84 -0.18 1.24
C ILE A 53 2.81 -0.20 -0.28
N ILE A 54 3.91 0.21 -0.92
CA ILE A 54 3.98 0.36 -2.38
C ILE A 54 4.78 -0.80 -2.96
N THR A 55 4.24 -1.43 -4.00
CA THR A 55 4.87 -2.57 -4.68
C THR A 55 5.51 -2.22 -6.02
N HIS A 56 4.99 -1.20 -6.70
CA HIS A 56 5.42 -0.81 -8.05
C HIS A 56 5.47 0.69 -8.19
N GLU A 57 6.36 1.18 -9.06
CA GLU A 57 6.49 2.61 -9.38
C GLU A 57 5.50 3.11 -10.42
N HIS A 58 4.76 2.22 -11.08
CA HIS A 58 3.83 2.61 -12.16
C HIS A 58 2.62 3.38 -11.64
N SER A 59 2.09 4.28 -12.47
CA SER A 59 0.98 5.15 -12.08
C SER A 59 -0.27 4.40 -11.64
N ASP A 60 -0.54 3.23 -12.20
CA ASP A 60 -1.67 2.40 -11.82
C ASP A 60 -1.51 1.73 -10.44
N HIS A 61 -0.40 1.97 -9.76
CA HIS A 61 -0.15 1.55 -8.38
C HIS A 61 0.01 2.72 -7.41
N ILE A 62 0.39 3.91 -7.90
CA ILE A 62 0.76 5.02 -7.03
C ILE A 62 -0.04 6.32 -7.22
N ARG A 63 -0.94 6.36 -8.20
CA ARG A 63 -1.64 7.61 -8.59
C ARG A 63 -2.20 8.40 -7.41
N GLY A 64 -2.84 7.74 -6.45
CA GLY A 64 -3.49 8.40 -5.32
C GLY A 64 -2.69 8.41 -4.04
N VAL A 65 -1.51 7.80 -4.01
CA VAL A 65 -0.75 7.59 -2.77
C VAL A 65 -0.39 8.90 -2.08
N GLY A 66 0.19 9.84 -2.81
CA GLY A 66 0.64 11.10 -2.22
C GLY A 66 -0.50 11.90 -1.60
N VAL A 67 -1.59 12.08 -2.34
CA VAL A 67 -2.77 12.80 -1.87
C VAL A 67 -3.38 12.11 -0.66
N LEU A 68 -3.53 10.78 -0.73
CA LEU A 68 -4.14 10.02 0.36
C LEU A 68 -3.28 10.07 1.62
N ALA A 69 -1.97 9.89 1.49
CA ALA A 69 -1.06 9.92 2.62
C ALA A 69 -1.07 11.28 3.33
N ARG A 70 -1.08 12.37 2.55
CA ARG A 70 -1.19 13.73 3.12
C ARG A 70 -2.53 13.94 3.82
N LYS A 71 -3.61 13.48 3.20
CA LYS A 71 -4.96 13.68 3.73
C LYS A 71 -5.18 12.91 5.01
N LEU A 72 -4.74 11.67 5.07
CA LEU A 72 -4.92 10.80 6.25
C LEU A 72 -3.78 10.91 7.24
N LYS A 73 -2.68 11.59 6.89
CA LYS A 73 -1.47 11.71 7.71
C LYS A 73 -0.92 10.34 8.10
N ILE A 74 -0.84 9.44 7.14
CA ILE A 74 -0.35 8.08 7.33
C ILE A 74 0.99 7.88 6.62
N PRO A 75 1.81 6.92 7.10
CA PRO A 75 3.10 6.62 6.47
C PRO A 75 2.95 5.83 5.18
N VAL A 76 3.96 5.98 4.33
CA VAL A 76 4.13 5.23 3.09
C VAL A 76 5.38 4.37 3.23
N TYR A 77 5.27 3.10 2.94
CA TYR A 77 6.33 2.09 3.07
C TYR A 77 6.79 1.65 1.69
N ALA A 78 8.08 1.74 1.43
CA ALA A 78 8.66 1.28 0.17
C ALA A 78 10.14 0.97 0.38
N THR A 79 10.72 0.17 -0.51
CA THR A 79 12.16 -0.09 -0.50
C THR A 79 12.93 1.15 -0.93
N ALA A 80 14.23 1.22 -0.59
CA ALA A 80 15.06 2.35 -0.97
C ALA A 80 15.11 2.58 -2.49
N PRO A 81 15.29 1.54 -3.34
CA PRO A 81 15.25 1.74 -4.79
C PRO A 81 13.89 2.27 -5.27
N LEU A 82 12.80 1.79 -4.70
CA LEU A 82 11.46 2.24 -5.06
C LEU A 82 11.25 3.71 -4.65
N TRP A 83 11.73 4.11 -3.48
CA TRP A 83 11.65 5.51 -3.03
C TRP A 83 12.35 6.47 -4.00
N GLN A 84 13.48 6.07 -4.59
CA GLN A 84 14.17 6.90 -5.57
C GLN A 84 13.28 7.20 -6.78
N GLU A 85 12.46 6.25 -7.18
CA GLU A 85 11.55 6.40 -8.31
C GLU A 85 10.30 7.19 -7.96
N ILE A 86 9.71 6.94 -6.80
CA ILE A 86 8.38 7.47 -6.47
C ILE A 86 8.40 8.80 -5.71
N ASP A 87 9.47 9.10 -4.98
CA ASP A 87 9.52 10.31 -4.15
C ASP A 87 9.17 11.59 -4.92
N PRO A 88 9.75 11.83 -6.12
CA PRO A 88 9.38 13.02 -6.90
C PRO A 88 7.92 13.03 -7.36
N ILE A 89 7.31 11.85 -7.49
CA ILE A 89 5.94 11.71 -8.02
C ILE A 89 4.91 11.92 -6.92
N LEU A 90 5.19 11.47 -5.70
CA LEU A 90 4.25 11.55 -4.59
C LEU A 90 4.02 12.98 -4.09
N GLY A 91 4.94 13.89 -4.39
CA GLY A 91 4.88 15.24 -3.86
C GLY A 91 5.38 15.33 -2.44
N GLU A 92 5.09 16.42 -1.77
CA GLU A 92 5.61 16.67 -0.42
C GLU A 92 4.93 15.77 0.61
N LEU A 93 5.76 15.04 1.37
CA LEU A 93 5.37 14.28 2.53
C LEU A 93 6.32 14.65 3.68
N ASP A 94 5.84 14.58 4.91
CA ASP A 94 6.72 14.72 6.06
C ASP A 94 7.74 13.58 6.05
N GLU A 95 8.97 13.85 6.46
CA GLU A 95 9.99 12.81 6.53
C GLU A 95 9.56 11.64 7.42
N SER A 96 8.78 11.90 8.46
CA SER A 96 8.22 10.86 9.32
C SER A 96 7.24 9.92 8.59
N GLN A 97 6.69 10.35 7.44
CA GLN A 97 5.80 9.53 6.63
C GLN A 97 6.53 8.64 5.62
N LYS A 98 7.82 8.86 5.40
CA LYS A 98 8.61 8.12 4.42
C LYS A 98 9.36 7.00 5.13
N ILE A 99 8.81 5.80 5.08
CA ILE A 99 9.39 4.64 5.74
C ILE A 99 10.10 3.76 4.71
N VAL A 100 11.38 3.48 4.95
CA VAL A 100 12.17 2.60 4.10
C VAL A 100 12.11 1.19 4.70
N ILE A 101 11.74 0.21 3.89
CA ILE A 101 11.71 -1.19 4.28
C ILE A 101 12.66 -2.00 3.40
N GLU A 102 13.04 -3.17 3.87
CA GLU A 102 13.91 -4.09 3.13
C GLU A 102 13.17 -5.40 2.87
N ASP A 103 13.44 -6.43 3.65
CA ASP A 103 12.87 -7.76 3.42
C ASP A 103 11.52 -7.97 4.13
N PHE A 104 11.27 -7.21 5.18
CA PHE A 104 10.10 -7.39 6.03
C PHE A 104 9.51 -6.04 6.44
N ALA A 105 8.22 -6.07 6.73
CA ALA A 105 7.49 -4.94 7.29
C ALA A 105 6.44 -5.47 8.27
N ARG A 106 5.91 -4.59 9.13
CA ARG A 106 4.80 -4.92 9.99
C ARG A 106 3.79 -3.78 9.95
N LEU A 107 2.58 -4.10 9.58
CA LEU A 107 1.47 -3.14 9.47
C LEU A 107 0.20 -3.77 10.02
N ALA A 108 -0.59 -2.98 10.74
CA ALA A 108 -1.87 -3.42 11.30
C ALA A 108 -1.75 -4.71 12.12
N GLY A 109 -0.59 -4.92 12.77
CA GLY A 109 -0.34 -6.13 13.54
C GLY A 109 0.00 -7.35 12.71
N LEU A 110 0.14 -7.22 11.41
CA LEU A 110 0.46 -8.31 10.49
C LEU A 110 1.91 -8.24 10.01
N ASP A 111 2.56 -9.39 9.94
CA ASP A 111 3.91 -9.49 9.39
C ASP A 111 3.85 -9.61 7.88
N ILE A 112 4.72 -8.90 7.19
CA ILE A 112 4.76 -8.84 5.74
C ILE A 112 6.18 -9.19 5.29
N LYS A 113 6.28 -10.12 4.35
CA LYS A 113 7.54 -10.47 3.70
C LYS A 113 7.52 -9.94 2.28
N LEU A 114 8.59 -9.23 1.89
CA LEU A 114 8.77 -8.77 0.52
C LEU A 114 9.41 -9.90 -0.29
N VAL A 115 8.81 -10.18 -1.45
CA VAL A 115 9.25 -11.26 -2.33
C VAL A 115 9.76 -10.65 -3.62
N PRO A 116 11.06 -10.80 -3.94
CA PRO A 116 11.58 -10.30 -5.21
C PRO A 116 10.82 -10.89 -6.39
N THR A 117 10.54 -10.05 -7.39
CA THR A 117 9.94 -10.51 -8.64
C THR A 117 11.02 -10.56 -9.72
N SER A 118 10.85 -11.47 -10.69
CA SER A 118 11.77 -11.62 -11.82
C SER A 118 11.42 -10.70 -12.99
N HIS A 119 10.58 -9.69 -12.77
CA HIS A 119 10.15 -8.77 -13.81
C HIS A 119 11.17 -7.66 -14.06
N ASP A 120 11.03 -7.01 -15.22
CA ASP A 120 11.93 -5.95 -15.68
C ASP A 120 11.89 -4.68 -14.83
N CYS A 121 10.91 -4.53 -13.95
CA CYS A 121 10.82 -3.41 -13.04
C CYS A 121 11.84 -3.59 -11.91
N ARG A 122 12.84 -2.73 -11.87
CA ARG A 122 13.98 -2.81 -10.94
C ARG A 122 13.59 -2.79 -9.47
N ALA A 123 12.48 -2.16 -9.15
CA ALA A 123 12.09 -1.92 -7.77
C ALA A 123 10.83 -2.68 -7.35
N SER A 124 10.18 -3.39 -8.29
CA SER A 124 8.93 -4.10 -8.01
C SER A 124 9.16 -5.35 -7.18
N TYR A 125 8.21 -5.64 -6.31
CA TYR A 125 8.23 -6.85 -5.50
C TYR A 125 6.79 -7.31 -5.21
N GLY A 126 6.65 -8.60 -4.88
CA GLY A 126 5.41 -9.14 -4.35
C GLY A 126 5.43 -9.12 -2.83
N LEU A 127 4.30 -9.43 -2.23
CA LEU A 127 4.15 -9.45 -0.78
C LEU A 127 3.54 -10.77 -0.32
N LYS A 128 4.00 -11.26 0.83
CA LYS A 128 3.30 -12.29 1.60
C LYS A 128 2.90 -11.68 2.93
N VAL A 129 1.62 -11.72 3.24
CA VAL A 129 1.07 -11.21 4.49
C VAL A 129 0.66 -12.40 5.36
N PHE A 130 1.19 -12.46 6.56
CA PHE A 130 0.97 -13.58 7.47
C PHE A 130 -0.05 -13.21 8.53
N GLY A 131 -1.22 -13.87 8.48
CA GLY A 131 -2.20 -13.85 9.56
C GLY A 131 -2.00 -15.03 10.48
N LEU A 132 -2.80 -15.12 11.54
CA LEU A 132 -2.71 -16.21 12.53
C LEU A 132 -3.00 -17.57 11.91
N LYS A 133 -3.95 -17.65 10.97
CA LYS A 133 -4.39 -18.91 10.37
C LYS A 133 -4.20 -18.96 8.86
N HIS A 134 -3.91 -17.84 8.22
CA HIS A 134 -3.89 -17.73 6.76
C HIS A 134 -2.72 -16.87 6.32
N THR A 135 -2.25 -17.13 5.10
CA THR A 135 -1.23 -16.33 4.44
C THR A 135 -1.81 -15.81 3.13
N LEU A 136 -1.64 -14.52 2.86
CA LEU A 136 -2.06 -13.89 1.62
C LEU A 136 -0.83 -13.57 0.78
N GLY A 137 -0.83 -14.03 -0.48
CA GLY A 137 0.21 -13.68 -1.44
C GLY A 137 -0.30 -12.67 -2.45
N ILE A 138 0.50 -11.64 -2.73
CA ILE A 138 0.19 -10.60 -3.70
C ILE A 138 1.43 -10.39 -4.56
N ALA A 139 1.26 -10.52 -5.85
CA ALA A 139 2.34 -10.39 -6.82
C ALA A 139 2.20 -9.14 -7.69
#